data_e9f80df6d1380f3d3a44d21e963c3ca1
#
_entry.id   e9f80df6d1380f3d3a44d21e963c3ca1
#
_cell.length_a   1.000
_cell.length_b   1.000
_cell.length_c   1.000
_cell.angle_alpha   90.00
_cell.angle_beta   90.00
_cell.angle_gamma   90.00
#
_symmetry.space_group_name_H-M   'P 1'
#
loop_
_entity.id
_entity.type
_entity.pdbx_description
1 polymer ?
#
loop_
_entity_poly.entity_id
_entity_poly.type
_entity_poly.pdbx_seq_one_letter_code
_entity_poly.pdbx_strand_id
1 'polypeptide(L)'
;MDQEREWILRVRAGDAEAFTRLVEAYQTPVYNLAYRMLGNSVEAEDAAQETFIRVYTRLGTYDMNRKFSSWLLSIASHYCIDRLRRRRMTLLSLEDVAFTGHLASDQECPEEAVSRDEKEEQVHQLMDTLPEDYRAAIVLRYWYDCSYKEIAQALDTTESAIKSRLFRARQMLVQAAQEVIPEVDPCFAAAV
;
A
#
# COMPACT_ATOMS: atom_id res chain seq x y z
N MET A 1 18.15 14.39 6.60
CA MET A 1 17.95 13.79 7.95
C MET A 1 17.82 14.86 9.04
N ASP A 2 18.65 15.90 9.05
CA ASP A 2 18.57 16.95 10.11
C ASP A 2 17.30 17.78 10.00
N GLN A 3 16.90 18.18 8.81
CA GLN A 3 15.71 19.01 8.58
C GLN A 3 14.39 18.31 8.94
N GLU A 4 14.24 17.03 8.58
CA GLU A 4 13.09 16.19 8.94
C GLU A 4 12.96 16.07 10.46
N ARG A 5 14.09 15.82 11.16
CA ARG A 5 14.12 15.72 12.61
C ARG A 5 13.72 17.04 13.28
N GLU A 6 14.17 18.16 12.71
CA GLU A 6 13.80 19.50 13.16
C GLU A 6 12.28 19.72 13.02
N TRP A 7 11.70 19.41 11.86
CA TRP A 7 10.25 19.53 11.67
C TRP A 7 9.46 18.70 12.69
N ILE A 8 9.86 17.45 12.93
CA ILE A 8 9.21 16.58 13.91
C ILE A 8 9.23 17.19 15.32
N LEU A 9 10.37 17.76 15.74
CA LEU A 9 10.50 18.41 17.04
C LEU A 9 9.62 19.65 17.15
N ARG A 10 9.55 20.48 16.09
CA ARG A 10 8.69 21.65 16.01
C ARG A 10 7.21 21.29 16.07
N VAL A 11 6.80 20.25 15.35
CA VAL A 11 5.41 19.76 15.42
C VAL A 11 5.05 19.30 16.84
N ARG A 12 5.96 18.60 17.52
CA ARG A 12 5.77 18.20 18.93
C ARG A 12 5.63 19.41 19.88
N ALA A 13 6.23 20.53 19.50
CA ALA A 13 6.10 21.80 20.23
C ALA A 13 4.84 22.61 19.85
N GLY A 14 3.98 22.06 18.95
CA GLY A 14 2.71 22.68 18.53
C GLY A 14 2.80 23.53 17.27
N ASP A 15 3.90 23.47 16.52
CA ASP A 15 4.08 24.23 15.27
C ASP A 15 3.37 23.52 14.10
N ALA A 16 2.23 24.07 13.70
CA ALA A 16 1.42 23.56 12.58
C ALA A 16 2.11 23.72 11.21
N GLU A 17 2.93 24.77 11.03
CA GLU A 17 3.65 25.00 9.77
C GLU A 17 4.69 23.90 9.53
N ALA A 18 5.40 23.47 10.58
CA ALA A 18 6.31 22.35 10.50
C ALA A 18 5.62 21.04 10.10
N PHE A 19 4.35 20.85 10.52
CA PHE A 19 3.57 19.69 10.06
C PHE A 19 3.21 19.79 8.58
N THR A 20 2.85 20.97 8.09
CA THR A 20 2.61 21.19 6.65
C THR A 20 3.84 20.79 5.82
N ARG A 21 5.06 21.12 6.27
CA ARG A 21 6.30 20.69 5.60
C ARG A 21 6.46 19.17 5.56
N LEU A 22 6.10 18.48 6.65
CA LEU A 22 6.11 16.99 6.65
C LEU A 22 5.08 16.43 5.68
N VAL A 23 3.87 17.01 5.62
CA VAL A 23 2.84 16.60 4.65
C VAL A 23 3.31 16.81 3.22
N GLU A 24 3.83 17.98 2.88
CA GLU A 24 4.36 18.30 1.54
C GLU A 24 5.47 17.33 1.11
N ALA A 25 6.36 16.93 2.04
CA ALA A 25 7.44 16.00 1.74
C ALA A 25 6.99 14.56 1.52
N TYR A 26 5.88 14.14 2.16
CA TYR A 26 5.47 12.75 2.21
C TYR A 26 4.11 12.44 1.58
N GLN A 27 3.32 13.44 1.14
CA GLN A 27 1.99 13.21 0.56
C GLN A 27 2.03 12.27 -0.65
N THR A 28 2.96 12.50 -1.59
CA THR A 28 3.10 11.65 -2.78
C THR A 28 3.50 10.21 -2.46
N PRO A 29 4.54 9.95 -1.65
CA PRO A 29 4.83 8.60 -1.18
C PRO A 29 3.64 7.91 -0.50
N VAL A 30 2.93 8.59 0.40
CA VAL A 30 1.79 8.00 1.12
C VAL A 30 0.63 7.70 0.18
N TYR A 31 0.28 8.65 -0.70
CA TYR A 31 -0.74 8.44 -1.73
C TYR A 31 -0.41 7.26 -2.64
N ASN A 32 0.82 7.21 -3.14
CA ASN A 32 1.25 6.12 -4.03
C ASN A 32 1.21 4.75 -3.36
N LEU A 33 1.55 4.67 -2.06
CA LEU A 33 1.38 3.43 -1.30
C LEU A 33 -0.10 3.04 -1.24
N ALA A 34 -0.95 3.99 -0.84
CA ALA A 34 -2.38 3.75 -0.71
C ALA A 34 -3.02 3.35 -2.05
N TYR A 35 -2.64 4.01 -3.14
CA TYR A 35 -3.12 3.68 -4.48
C TYR A 35 -2.72 2.26 -4.90
N ARG A 36 -1.45 1.85 -4.69
CA ARG A 36 -1.01 0.47 -4.96
C ARG A 36 -1.68 -0.58 -4.09
N MET A 37 -2.08 -0.19 -2.88
CA MET A 37 -2.79 -1.09 -1.98
C MET A 37 -4.27 -1.22 -2.32
N LEU A 38 -4.95 -0.12 -2.65
CA LEU A 38 -6.41 -0.05 -2.75
C LEU A 38 -6.94 -0.09 -4.19
N GLY A 39 -6.12 0.25 -5.20
CA GLY A 39 -6.49 0.24 -6.62
C GLY A 39 -7.47 1.35 -7.04
N ASN A 40 -7.79 2.29 -6.16
CA ASN A 40 -8.75 3.34 -6.42
C ASN A 40 -8.21 4.70 -5.94
N SER A 41 -8.25 5.72 -6.81
CA SER A 41 -7.69 7.04 -6.54
C SER A 41 -8.39 7.77 -5.38
N VAL A 42 -9.71 7.71 -5.33
CA VAL A 42 -10.51 8.35 -4.27
C VAL A 42 -10.23 7.69 -2.92
N GLU A 43 -10.22 6.35 -2.87
CA GLU A 43 -9.87 5.64 -1.64
C GLU A 43 -8.41 5.88 -1.23
N ALA A 44 -7.50 6.09 -2.18
CA ALA A 44 -6.09 6.40 -1.91
C ALA A 44 -5.92 7.81 -1.33
N GLU A 45 -6.67 8.79 -1.82
CA GLU A 45 -6.71 10.14 -1.24
C GLU A 45 -7.24 10.13 0.19
N ASP A 46 -8.36 9.45 0.43
CA ASP A 46 -8.93 9.27 1.77
C ASP A 46 -7.92 8.60 2.72
N ALA A 47 -7.25 7.55 2.25
CA ALA A 47 -6.25 6.83 3.03
C ALA A 47 -5.02 7.69 3.35
N ALA A 48 -4.59 8.52 2.40
CA ALA A 48 -3.48 9.45 2.62
C ALA A 48 -3.86 10.51 3.66
N GLN A 49 -5.03 11.12 3.56
CA GLN A 49 -5.52 12.11 4.54
C GLN A 49 -5.61 11.49 5.94
N GLU A 50 -6.26 10.34 6.07
CA GLU A 50 -6.41 9.64 7.35
C GLU A 50 -5.05 9.24 7.94
N THR A 51 -4.09 8.84 7.09
CA THR A 51 -2.72 8.55 7.51
C THR A 51 -2.09 9.77 8.17
N PHE A 52 -2.18 10.95 7.59
CA PHE A 52 -1.61 12.18 8.17
C PHE A 52 -2.33 12.61 9.45
N ILE A 53 -3.63 12.42 9.57
CA ILE A 53 -4.37 12.65 10.81
C ILE A 53 -3.82 11.73 11.92
N ARG A 54 -3.61 10.44 11.63
CA ARG A 54 -3.01 9.49 12.58
C ARG A 54 -1.57 9.81 12.92
N VAL A 55 -0.79 10.25 11.94
CA VAL A 55 0.59 10.72 12.16
C VAL A 55 0.59 11.90 13.12
N TYR A 56 -0.22 12.92 12.87
CA TYR A 56 -0.30 14.09 13.73
C TYR A 56 -0.64 13.73 15.18
N THR A 57 -1.67 12.90 15.36
CA THR A 57 -2.13 12.48 16.69
C THR A 57 -1.13 11.58 17.43
N ARG A 58 -0.34 10.79 16.69
CA ARG A 58 0.62 9.82 17.26
C ARG A 58 2.08 10.29 17.24
N LEU A 59 2.37 11.47 16.70
CA LEU A 59 3.74 11.95 16.54
C LEU A 59 4.48 12.06 17.88
N GLY A 60 3.76 12.33 18.97
CA GLY A 60 4.33 12.33 20.31
C GLY A 60 4.94 11.00 20.74
N THR A 61 4.43 9.87 20.23
CA THR A 61 4.89 8.51 20.57
C THR A 61 5.93 7.97 19.59
N TYR A 62 6.23 8.71 18.49
CA TYR A 62 7.22 8.29 17.53
C TYR A 62 8.63 8.26 18.12
N ASP A 63 9.33 7.13 17.95
CA ASP A 63 10.72 6.97 18.37
C ASP A 63 11.68 7.61 17.35
N MET A 64 12.36 8.68 17.76
CA MET A 64 13.31 9.43 16.94
C MET A 64 14.56 8.64 16.53
N ASN A 65 14.77 7.43 17.05
CA ASN A 65 15.87 6.54 16.63
C ASN A 65 15.49 5.66 15.42
N ARG A 66 14.23 5.70 15.00
CA ARG A 66 13.72 4.99 13.82
C ARG A 66 13.60 5.96 12.64
N LYS A 67 13.64 5.43 11.40
CA LYS A 67 13.37 6.26 10.22
C LYS A 67 11.90 6.71 10.23
N PHE A 68 11.68 8.00 10.07
CA PHE A 68 10.32 8.56 10.03
C PHE A 68 9.50 8.00 8.87
N SER A 69 10.12 7.88 7.68
CA SER A 69 9.46 7.27 6.52
C SER A 69 8.95 5.85 6.80
N SER A 70 9.75 5.00 7.45
CA SER A 70 9.31 3.63 7.79
C SER A 70 8.14 3.62 8.77
N TRP A 71 8.15 4.51 9.76
CA TRP A 71 7.04 4.65 10.72
C TRP A 71 5.79 5.21 10.05
N LEU A 72 5.91 6.22 9.19
CA LEU A 72 4.81 6.79 8.42
C LEU A 72 4.17 5.75 7.50
N LEU A 73 4.99 5.03 6.72
CA LEU A 73 4.52 3.98 5.80
C LEU A 73 3.87 2.81 6.55
N SER A 74 4.29 2.53 7.80
CA SER A 74 3.61 1.52 8.63
C SER A 74 2.17 1.94 8.96
N ILE A 75 1.95 3.21 9.30
CA ILE A 75 0.60 3.74 9.58
C ILE A 75 -0.29 3.65 8.33
N ALA A 76 0.25 4.04 7.17
CA ALA A 76 -0.45 3.95 5.89
C ALA A 76 -0.78 2.50 5.52
N SER A 77 0.20 1.59 5.64
CA SER A 77 0.01 0.16 5.34
C SER A 77 -1.07 -0.49 6.21
N HIS A 78 -1.04 -0.25 7.52
CA HIS A 78 -2.06 -0.78 8.42
C HIS A 78 -3.46 -0.24 8.10
N TYR A 79 -3.57 1.05 7.79
CA TYR A 79 -4.86 1.61 7.38
C TYR A 79 -5.40 0.94 6.12
N CYS A 80 -4.56 0.78 5.09
CA CYS A 80 -4.96 0.13 3.84
C CYS A 80 -5.33 -1.35 4.05
N ILE A 81 -4.55 -2.09 4.86
CA ILE A 81 -4.86 -3.48 5.22
C ILE A 81 -6.23 -3.58 5.89
N ASP A 82 -6.50 -2.73 6.88
CA ASP A 82 -7.78 -2.70 7.59
C ASP A 82 -8.95 -2.36 6.64
N ARG A 83 -8.73 -1.44 5.69
CA ARG A 83 -9.72 -1.07 4.68
C ARG A 83 -10.05 -2.26 3.77
N LEU A 84 -9.03 -2.95 3.25
CA LEU A 84 -9.19 -4.14 2.41
C LEU A 84 -9.89 -5.28 3.16
N ARG A 85 -9.51 -5.55 4.39
CA ARG A 85 -10.17 -6.56 5.23
C ARG A 85 -11.66 -6.26 5.43
N ARG A 86 -12.02 -5.00 5.72
CA ARG A 86 -13.43 -4.59 5.85
C ARG A 86 -14.20 -4.77 4.54
N ARG A 87 -13.62 -4.36 3.40
CA ARG A 87 -14.22 -4.55 2.08
C ARG A 87 -14.51 -6.02 1.81
N ARG A 88 -13.55 -6.89 2.08
CA ARG A 88 -13.69 -8.34 1.93
C ARG A 88 -14.78 -8.91 2.84
N MET A 89 -14.86 -8.50 4.11
CA MET A 89 -15.90 -8.93 5.04
C MET A 89 -17.29 -8.48 4.58
N THR A 90 -17.41 -7.27 4.05
CA THR A 90 -18.67 -6.75 3.51
C THR A 90 -19.13 -7.56 2.29
N LEU A 91 -18.22 -7.90 1.38
CA LEU A 91 -18.52 -8.72 0.21
C LEU A 91 -19.00 -10.12 0.61
N LEU A 92 -18.30 -10.79 1.54
CA LEU A 92 -18.71 -12.10 2.06
C LEU A 92 -20.09 -12.06 2.74
N SER A 93 -20.38 -10.99 3.50
CA SER A 93 -21.69 -10.79 4.13
C SER A 93 -22.81 -10.52 3.10
N LEU A 94 -22.49 -9.92 1.96
CA LEU A 94 -23.44 -9.70 0.87
C LEU A 94 -23.66 -10.98 0.04
N GLU A 95 -22.65 -11.81 -0.13
CA GLU A 95 -22.77 -13.12 -0.78
C GLU A 95 -23.66 -14.07 0.01
N ASP A 96 -23.61 -14.03 1.33
CA ASP A 96 -24.56 -14.77 2.21
C ASP A 96 -26.02 -14.26 2.11
N VAL A 97 -26.23 -13.02 1.64
CA VAL A 97 -27.54 -12.38 1.51
C VAL A 97 -28.03 -12.30 0.05
N ALA A 98 -27.12 -12.31 -0.92
CA ALA A 98 -27.43 -12.10 -2.33
C ALA A 98 -27.02 -13.29 -3.19
N PHE A 99 -27.93 -14.23 -3.33
CA PHE A 99 -27.97 -15.12 -4.48
C PHE A 99 -28.48 -14.36 -5.72
N THR A 100 -27.92 -13.20 -6.05
CA THR A 100 -28.04 -12.54 -7.37
C THR A 100 -27.24 -11.24 -7.43
N GLY A 101 -26.39 -11.11 -8.45
CA GLY A 101 -25.98 -9.83 -9.00
C GLY A 101 -24.52 -9.48 -8.90
N HIS A 102 -23.80 -9.71 -10.00
CA HIS A 102 -22.53 -9.06 -10.31
C HIS A 102 -22.71 -7.54 -10.27
N LEU A 103 -22.05 -6.88 -9.34
CA LEU A 103 -21.82 -5.44 -9.42
C LEU A 103 -20.42 -5.21 -9.95
N ALA A 104 -20.31 -5.16 -11.28
CA ALA A 104 -19.16 -4.56 -11.95
C ALA A 104 -19.19 -3.05 -11.69
N SER A 105 -18.11 -2.52 -11.17
CA SER A 105 -17.93 -1.07 -11.07
C SER A 105 -17.51 -0.56 -12.45
N ASP A 106 -18.46 -0.01 -13.22
CA ASP A 106 -18.17 0.75 -14.42
C ASP A 106 -17.53 2.07 -14.03
N GLN A 107 -16.26 2.25 -14.40
CA GLN A 107 -15.65 3.56 -14.55
C GLN A 107 -15.24 3.71 -16.01
N GLU A 108 -15.95 4.56 -16.73
CA GLU A 108 -15.63 4.99 -18.07
C GLU A 108 -14.34 5.82 -18.05
N CYS A 109 -13.34 5.42 -18.87
CA CYS A 109 -12.13 6.19 -19.13
C CYS A 109 -12.16 6.85 -20.50
N PRO A 110 -11.64 8.09 -20.64
CA PRO A 110 -11.43 8.74 -21.95
C PRO A 110 -10.22 8.20 -22.70
N GLU A 111 -10.28 8.23 -24.01
CA GLU A 111 -9.59 7.40 -25.02
C GLU A 111 -8.13 7.72 -25.39
N GLU A 112 -7.35 8.52 -24.68
CA GLU A 112 -5.99 8.91 -25.10
C GLU A 112 -4.81 8.58 -24.14
N ALA A 113 -5.06 7.83 -23.04
CA ALA A 113 -4.01 7.37 -22.12
C ALA A 113 -3.76 5.85 -22.20
N VAL A 114 -4.33 5.17 -23.18
CA VAL A 114 -4.60 3.73 -23.26
C VAL A 114 -3.41 2.80 -22.93
N SER A 115 -2.18 3.14 -23.32
CA SER A 115 -1.04 2.20 -23.17
C SER A 115 -0.41 2.21 -21.77
N ARG A 116 -0.55 3.29 -20.99
CA ARG A 116 0.01 3.40 -19.65
C ARG A 116 -0.99 2.96 -18.61
N ASP A 117 -2.25 3.30 -18.81
CA ASP A 117 -3.38 2.89 -17.98
C ASP A 117 -3.60 1.37 -18.00
N GLU A 118 -3.49 0.74 -19.18
CA GLU A 118 -3.63 -0.71 -19.31
C GLU A 118 -2.59 -1.49 -18.51
N LYS A 119 -1.33 -1.02 -18.49
CA LYS A 119 -0.28 -1.67 -17.69
C LYS A 119 -0.48 -1.45 -16.17
N GLU A 120 -0.93 -0.27 -15.79
CA GLU A 120 -1.24 0.02 -14.38
C GLU A 120 -2.44 -0.81 -13.93
N GLU A 121 -3.46 -0.93 -14.74
CA GLU A 121 -4.63 -1.77 -14.48
C GLU A 121 -4.24 -3.26 -14.35
N GLN A 122 -3.41 -3.78 -15.25
CA GLN A 122 -2.90 -5.14 -15.16
C GLN A 122 -2.11 -5.37 -13.86
N VAL A 123 -1.28 -4.41 -13.44
CA VAL A 123 -0.57 -4.49 -12.16
C VAL A 123 -1.55 -4.52 -11.00
N HIS A 124 -2.60 -3.69 -11.02
CA HIS A 124 -3.63 -3.69 -9.98
C HIS A 124 -4.38 -5.01 -9.92
N GLN A 125 -4.79 -5.56 -11.05
CA GLN A 125 -5.46 -6.86 -11.13
C GLN A 125 -4.58 -7.98 -10.54
N LEU A 126 -3.28 -7.99 -10.87
CA LEU A 126 -2.33 -8.93 -10.26
C LEU A 126 -2.20 -8.72 -8.74
N MET A 127 -2.11 -7.48 -8.30
CA MET A 127 -2.02 -7.17 -6.87
C MET A 127 -3.29 -7.56 -6.10
N ASP A 128 -4.46 -7.52 -6.75
CA ASP A 128 -5.74 -7.91 -6.15
C ASP A 128 -5.86 -9.41 -5.86
N THR A 129 -5.06 -10.24 -6.53
CA THR A 129 -4.97 -11.67 -6.23
C THR A 129 -4.26 -11.97 -4.90
N LEU A 130 -3.52 -10.99 -4.34
CA LEU A 130 -2.75 -11.17 -3.13
C LEU A 130 -3.60 -10.89 -1.87
N PRO A 131 -3.44 -11.70 -0.80
CA PRO A 131 -3.88 -11.33 0.53
C PRO A 131 -3.29 -9.98 0.95
N GLU A 132 -4.01 -9.20 1.75
CA GLU A 132 -3.70 -7.81 2.08
C GLU A 132 -2.30 -7.64 2.69
N ASP A 133 -1.90 -8.56 3.59
CA ASP A 133 -0.57 -8.55 4.22
C ASP A 133 0.57 -8.89 3.23
N TYR A 134 0.28 -9.71 2.20
CA TYR A 134 1.24 -10.07 1.15
C TYR A 134 1.41 -8.91 0.19
N ARG A 135 0.30 -8.26 -0.19
CA ARG A 135 0.29 -7.04 -1.00
C ARG A 135 1.12 -5.95 -0.34
N ALA A 136 0.89 -5.67 0.95
CA ALA A 136 1.66 -4.68 1.71
C ALA A 136 3.17 -5.00 1.73
N ALA A 137 3.55 -6.26 1.94
CA ALA A 137 4.95 -6.67 1.92
C ALA A 137 5.60 -6.46 0.54
N ILE A 138 4.90 -6.78 -0.56
CA ILE A 138 5.35 -6.52 -1.94
C ILE A 138 5.52 -5.02 -2.19
N VAL A 139 4.50 -4.21 -1.84
CA VAL A 139 4.57 -2.74 -2.05
C VAL A 139 5.76 -2.15 -1.29
N LEU A 140 5.92 -2.45 -0.01
CA LEU A 140 7.02 -1.93 0.80
C LEU A 140 8.39 -2.39 0.28
N ARG A 141 8.50 -3.61 -0.24
CA ARG A 141 9.77 -4.14 -0.75
C ARG A 141 10.18 -3.51 -2.07
N TYR A 142 9.26 -3.46 -3.05
CA TYR A 142 9.62 -3.17 -4.44
C TYR A 142 9.43 -1.71 -4.85
N TRP A 143 8.57 -0.95 -4.16
CA TRP A 143 8.37 0.48 -4.44
C TRP A 143 9.04 1.41 -3.42
N TYR A 144 9.35 0.89 -2.22
CA TYR A 144 9.95 1.70 -1.15
C TYR A 144 11.32 1.17 -0.70
N ASP A 145 11.86 0.14 -1.35
CA ASP A 145 13.15 -0.48 -1.05
C ASP A 145 13.38 -0.79 0.44
N CYS A 146 12.28 -1.07 1.16
CA CYS A 146 12.38 -1.42 2.56
C CYS A 146 13.12 -2.75 2.73
N SER A 147 14.03 -2.80 3.69
CA SER A 147 14.67 -4.04 4.13
C SER A 147 13.65 -4.97 4.80
N TYR A 148 13.93 -6.26 4.86
CA TYR A 148 13.06 -7.22 5.56
C TYR A 148 12.81 -6.83 7.02
N LYS A 149 13.82 -6.25 7.67
CA LYS A 149 13.69 -5.75 9.03
C LYS A 149 12.73 -4.57 9.13
N GLU A 150 12.83 -3.60 8.21
CA GLU A 150 11.91 -2.45 8.17
C GLU A 150 10.48 -2.89 7.87
N ILE A 151 10.28 -3.82 6.92
CA ILE A 151 8.95 -4.36 6.61
C ILE A 151 8.39 -5.14 7.81
N ALA A 152 9.20 -5.95 8.48
CA ALA A 152 8.79 -6.67 9.68
C ALA A 152 8.35 -5.73 10.79
N GLN A 153 9.06 -4.64 10.99
CA GLN A 153 8.69 -3.58 11.92
C GLN A 153 7.43 -2.81 11.49
N ALA A 154 7.29 -2.56 10.18
CA ALA A 154 6.14 -1.84 9.64
C ALA A 154 4.83 -2.65 9.71
N LEU A 155 4.91 -3.97 9.60
CA LEU A 155 3.75 -4.88 9.59
C LEU A 155 3.60 -5.69 10.89
N ASP A 156 4.27 -5.28 11.99
CA ASP A 156 4.23 -5.91 13.31
C ASP A 156 4.43 -7.44 13.26
N THR A 157 5.50 -7.88 12.58
CA THR A 157 5.80 -9.30 12.36
C THR A 157 7.30 -9.58 12.41
N THR A 158 7.72 -10.81 12.15
CA THR A 158 9.13 -11.22 12.14
C THR A 158 9.72 -11.15 10.73
N GLU A 159 11.05 -10.97 10.65
CA GLU A 159 11.76 -11.00 9.35
C GLU A 159 11.59 -12.35 8.63
N SER A 160 11.53 -13.46 9.39
CA SER A 160 11.29 -14.79 8.82
C SER A 160 9.91 -14.89 8.18
N ALA A 161 8.88 -14.31 8.83
CA ALA A 161 7.52 -14.24 8.28
C ALA A 161 7.49 -13.38 7.01
N ILE A 162 8.22 -12.25 6.97
CA ILE A 162 8.31 -11.41 5.76
C ILE A 162 8.98 -12.15 4.62
N LYS A 163 10.10 -12.87 4.86
CA LYS A 163 10.73 -13.71 3.82
C LYS A 163 9.75 -14.71 3.23
N SER A 164 9.00 -15.40 4.09
CA SER A 164 8.00 -16.38 3.67
C SER A 164 6.82 -15.72 2.92
N ARG A 165 6.34 -14.56 3.39
CA ARG A 165 5.26 -13.80 2.71
C ARG A 165 5.69 -13.35 1.32
N LEU A 166 6.87 -12.75 1.19
CA LEU A 166 7.39 -12.29 -0.09
C LEU A 166 7.62 -13.45 -1.07
N PHE A 167 8.13 -14.57 -0.58
CA PHE A 167 8.31 -15.76 -1.42
C PHE A 167 6.95 -16.27 -1.95
N ARG A 168 5.96 -16.45 -1.09
CA ARG A 168 4.62 -16.90 -1.49
C ARG A 168 3.90 -15.88 -2.37
N ALA A 169 4.01 -14.59 -2.04
CA ALA A 169 3.41 -13.53 -2.85
C ALA A 169 3.95 -13.55 -4.29
N ARG A 170 5.26 -13.73 -4.48
CA ARG A 170 5.84 -13.84 -5.81
C ARG A 170 5.33 -15.06 -6.57
N GLN A 171 5.21 -16.23 -5.91
CA GLN A 171 4.64 -17.41 -6.53
C GLN A 171 3.19 -17.19 -6.98
N MET A 172 2.37 -16.53 -6.15
CA MET A 172 0.99 -16.18 -6.48
C MET A 172 0.93 -15.22 -7.67
N LEU A 173 1.79 -14.18 -7.69
CA LEU A 173 1.84 -13.24 -8.81
C LEU A 173 2.27 -13.91 -10.13
N VAL A 174 3.25 -14.83 -10.10
CA VAL A 174 3.67 -15.59 -11.29
C VAL A 174 2.51 -16.44 -11.80
N GLN A 175 1.80 -17.12 -10.92
CA GLN A 175 0.65 -17.93 -11.30
C GLN A 175 -0.47 -17.07 -11.90
N ALA A 176 -0.83 -15.98 -11.26
CA ALA A 176 -1.86 -15.06 -11.75
C ALA A 176 -1.46 -14.39 -13.09
N ALA A 177 -0.17 -14.04 -13.25
CA ALA A 177 0.32 -13.48 -14.51
C ALA A 177 0.20 -14.47 -15.69
N GLN A 178 0.42 -15.76 -15.46
CA GLN A 178 0.24 -16.79 -16.48
C GLN A 178 -1.22 -16.96 -16.93
N GLU A 179 -2.18 -16.68 -16.03
CA GLU A 179 -3.61 -16.75 -16.33
C GLU A 179 -4.09 -15.50 -17.08
N VAL A 180 -3.55 -14.31 -16.75
CA VAL A 180 -3.97 -13.02 -17.32
C VAL A 180 -3.22 -12.66 -18.61
N ILE A 181 -1.96 -13.10 -18.73
CA ILE A 181 -1.07 -12.78 -19.87
C ILE A 181 -0.52 -14.09 -20.44
N PRO A 182 -1.21 -14.75 -21.38
CA PRO A 182 -0.78 -16.04 -21.95
C PRO A 182 0.59 -16.03 -22.65
N GLU A 183 1.12 -14.85 -22.99
CA GLU A 183 2.40 -14.65 -23.68
C GLU A 183 3.58 -14.28 -22.77
N VAL A 184 3.48 -14.46 -21.45
CA VAL A 184 4.61 -14.22 -20.54
C VAL A 184 5.71 -15.26 -20.82
N ASP A 185 6.83 -14.78 -21.35
CA ASP A 185 8.05 -15.56 -21.60
C ASP A 185 8.46 -16.31 -20.31
N PRO A 186 8.62 -17.64 -20.34
CA PRO A 186 9.05 -18.43 -19.19
C PRO A 186 10.38 -17.98 -18.57
N CYS A 187 11.14 -17.14 -19.26
CA CYS A 187 12.36 -16.53 -18.75
C CYS A 187 12.08 -15.51 -17.61
N PHE A 188 10.88 -14.92 -17.55
CA PHE A 188 10.48 -14.00 -16.48
C PHE A 188 10.26 -14.73 -15.14
N ALA A 189 9.82 -15.97 -15.19
CA ALA A 189 9.61 -16.82 -14.02
C ALA A 189 10.91 -17.22 -13.32
N ALA A 190 12.05 -17.18 -14.01
CA ALA A 190 13.36 -17.57 -13.48
C ALA A 190 14.13 -16.40 -12.83
N ALA A 191 13.69 -15.15 -13.06
CA ALA A 191 14.36 -13.94 -12.56
C ALA A 191 13.72 -13.36 -11.28
N VAL A 192 12.65 -14.00 -10.76
CA VAL A 192 11.90 -13.60 -9.56
C VAL A 192 12.10 -14.63 -8.45
#